data_8ade25d49493c06072c7a85017f1f0a3
#
_entry.id   8ade25d49493c06072c7a85017f1f0a3
#
_cell.length_a   1.000
_cell.length_b   1.000
_cell.length_c   1.000
_cell.angle_alpha   90.00
_cell.angle_beta   90.00
_cell.angle_gamma   90.00
#
_symmetry.space_group_name_H-M   'P 1'
#
loop_
_entity.id
_entity.type
_entity.pdbx_description
1 polymer ?
#
loop_
_entity_poly.entity_id
_entity_poly.type
_entity_poly.pdbx_seq_one_letter_code
_entity_poly.pdbx_strand_id
1 'polypeptide(L)'
;GGLISYKHNADGSQAPYEMNINYFNALSNPNGHESLSLQVDRFIASQAIMLSLLGLPGIYFHSLFGSRGWIEGVKLTGRNRTINREKCQLDELQNELADEDSLRSKVFTRYSQLLKARSRSQTFHPHGTQKILDVHPSVFAIARISPDGKSRALCLHNVSAKEITFATGHDSATDIFTDQFLQISTVTLEPYQILWMRL
;
A
#
# COMPACT_ATOMS: atom_id res chain seq x y z
N GLY A 1 -16.92 7.58 0.08
CA GLY A 1 -16.90 7.02 -1.25
C GLY A 1 -17.29 5.55 -1.39
N GLY A 2 -17.84 4.87 -0.36
CA GLY A 2 -18.30 3.48 -0.46
C GLY A 2 -19.80 3.32 -0.39
N LEU A 3 -20.29 2.10 -0.66
CA LEU A 3 -21.68 1.70 -0.65
C LEU A 3 -21.89 0.53 0.31
N ILE A 4 -22.92 0.60 1.16
CA ILE A 4 -23.24 -0.47 2.08
C ILE A 4 -24.34 -1.34 1.48
N SER A 5 -24.11 -2.66 1.42
CA SER A 5 -25.12 -3.64 1.11
C SER A 5 -25.75 -4.16 2.40
N TYR A 6 -27.06 -4.32 2.40
CA TYR A 6 -27.84 -4.81 3.54
C TYR A 6 -28.40 -6.19 3.23
N LYS A 7 -28.50 -7.03 4.24
CA LYS A 7 -29.29 -8.27 4.20
C LYS A 7 -30.59 -8.07 4.98
N HIS A 8 -31.63 -8.72 4.51
CA HIS A 8 -32.91 -8.81 5.23
C HIS A 8 -32.89 -9.97 6.21
N ASN A 9 -33.27 -9.73 7.44
CA ASN A 9 -33.43 -10.75 8.47
C ASN A 9 -34.86 -11.30 8.44
N ALA A 10 -35.06 -12.46 9.09
CA ALA A 10 -36.38 -13.11 9.14
C ALA A 10 -37.44 -12.28 9.86
N ASP A 11 -37.05 -11.37 10.75
CA ASP A 11 -37.93 -10.45 11.49
C ASP A 11 -38.28 -9.18 10.70
N GLY A 12 -37.87 -9.08 9.42
CA GLY A 12 -38.09 -7.91 8.57
C GLY A 12 -37.08 -6.77 8.76
N SER A 13 -36.18 -6.86 9.73
CA SER A 13 -35.12 -5.88 9.91
C SER A 13 -34.04 -6.01 8.85
N GLN A 14 -33.22 -4.93 8.68
CA GLN A 14 -32.07 -4.93 7.81
C GLN A 14 -30.79 -4.80 8.63
N ALA A 15 -29.77 -5.59 8.31
CA ALA A 15 -28.44 -5.48 8.90
C ALA A 15 -27.39 -5.18 7.82
N PRO A 16 -26.42 -4.26 8.06
CA PRO A 16 -25.29 -4.05 7.17
C PRO A 16 -24.51 -5.36 7.03
N TYR A 17 -24.18 -5.72 5.81
CA TYR A 17 -23.59 -7.02 5.52
C TYR A 17 -22.25 -6.89 4.78
N GLU A 18 -22.13 -5.88 3.90
CA GLU A 18 -20.93 -5.68 3.11
C GLU A 18 -20.70 -4.20 2.83
N MET A 19 -19.47 -3.72 3.02
CA MET A 19 -19.03 -2.42 2.53
C MET A 19 -18.36 -2.61 1.18
N ASN A 20 -18.94 -2.00 0.14
CA ASN A 20 -18.40 -1.99 -1.21
C ASN A 20 -17.66 -0.68 -1.43
N ILE A 21 -16.35 -0.72 -1.38
CA ILE A 21 -15.46 0.43 -1.58
C ILE A 21 -14.18 -0.03 -2.24
N ASN A 22 -13.65 0.78 -3.16
CA ASN A 22 -12.31 0.56 -3.70
C ASN A 22 -11.26 0.91 -2.65
N TYR A 23 -10.18 0.14 -2.59
CA TYR A 23 -9.16 0.31 -1.54
C TYR A 23 -8.50 1.68 -1.58
N PHE A 24 -8.24 2.22 -2.78
CA PHE A 24 -7.71 3.58 -2.92
C PHE A 24 -8.68 4.61 -2.32
N ASN A 25 -9.98 4.50 -2.60
CA ASN A 25 -11.00 5.40 -2.05
C ASN A 25 -11.24 5.19 -0.54
N ALA A 26 -10.95 4.01 0.01
CA ALA A 26 -11.01 3.78 1.45
C ALA A 26 -9.94 4.57 2.22
N LEU A 27 -8.80 4.81 1.58
CA LEU A 27 -7.69 5.58 2.14
C LEU A 27 -7.74 7.07 1.76
N SER A 28 -8.45 7.44 0.70
CA SER A 28 -8.44 8.80 0.15
C SER A 28 -9.83 9.19 -0.31
N ASN A 29 -10.41 10.21 0.35
CA ASN A 29 -11.72 10.70 -0.02
C ASN A 29 -11.71 11.31 -1.44
N PRO A 30 -12.47 10.76 -2.42
CA PRO A 30 -12.49 11.28 -3.79
C PRO A 30 -13.03 12.72 -3.87
N ASN A 31 -13.80 13.16 -2.87
CA ASN A 31 -14.36 14.49 -2.78
C ASN A 31 -13.56 15.41 -1.82
N GLY A 32 -12.41 14.94 -1.33
CA GLY A 32 -11.53 15.73 -0.47
C GLY A 32 -10.62 16.67 -1.25
N HIS A 33 -9.96 17.58 -0.54
CA HIS A 33 -9.05 18.58 -1.11
C HIS A 33 -7.56 18.19 -0.96
N GLU A 34 -7.27 16.94 -0.57
CA GLU A 34 -5.89 16.48 -0.45
C GLU A 34 -5.21 16.41 -1.81
N SER A 35 -3.91 16.76 -1.85
CA SER A 35 -3.12 16.64 -3.08
C SER A 35 -3.06 15.18 -3.56
N LEU A 36 -2.97 14.99 -4.86
CA LEU A 36 -2.83 13.66 -5.46
C LEU A 36 -1.59 12.94 -4.93
N SER A 37 -0.48 13.67 -4.74
CA SER A 37 0.76 13.11 -4.19
C SER A 37 0.52 12.49 -2.81
N LEU A 38 -0.10 13.21 -1.87
CA LEU A 38 -0.38 12.70 -0.52
C LEU A 38 -1.29 11.48 -0.53
N GLN A 39 -2.30 11.46 -1.42
CA GLN A 39 -3.18 10.30 -1.59
C GLN A 39 -2.39 9.08 -2.08
N VAL A 40 -1.50 9.28 -3.05
CA VAL A 40 -0.62 8.21 -3.58
C VAL A 40 0.36 7.75 -2.51
N ASP A 41 0.99 8.66 -1.76
CA ASP A 41 1.94 8.32 -0.70
C ASP A 41 1.29 7.42 0.36
N ARG A 42 0.10 7.81 0.84
CA ARG A 42 -0.68 7.01 1.80
C ARG A 42 -1.06 5.64 1.25
N PHE A 43 -1.49 5.58 0.00
CA PHE A 43 -1.83 4.33 -0.65
C PHE A 43 -0.60 3.42 -0.79
N ILE A 44 0.52 3.93 -1.28
CA ILE A 44 1.77 3.18 -1.44
C ILE A 44 2.31 2.73 -0.10
N ALA A 45 2.24 3.54 0.96
CA ALA A 45 2.62 3.13 2.31
C ALA A 45 1.80 1.90 2.77
N SER A 46 0.50 1.88 2.53
CA SER A 46 -0.36 0.75 2.88
C SER A 46 0.00 -0.54 2.11
N GLN A 47 0.34 -0.41 0.82
CA GLN A 47 0.77 -1.53 -0.01
C GLN A 47 2.17 -2.02 0.40
N ALA A 48 3.07 -1.11 0.78
CA ALA A 48 4.39 -1.45 1.29
C ALA A 48 4.30 -2.25 2.62
N ILE A 49 3.39 -1.87 3.52
CA ILE A 49 3.12 -2.66 4.74
C ILE A 49 2.73 -4.08 4.34
N MET A 50 1.72 -4.26 3.48
CA MET A 50 1.29 -5.59 3.02
C MET A 50 2.46 -6.38 2.41
N LEU A 51 3.26 -5.73 1.57
CA LEU A 51 4.40 -6.36 0.89
C LEU A 51 5.58 -6.64 1.83
N SER A 52 5.69 -6.00 2.97
CA SER A 52 6.73 -6.29 3.98
C SER A 52 6.38 -7.47 4.88
N LEU A 53 5.10 -7.82 5.01
CA LEU A 53 4.63 -8.92 5.85
C LEU A 53 5.08 -10.30 5.34
N LEU A 54 5.13 -11.25 6.27
CA LEU A 54 5.40 -12.66 5.99
C LEU A 54 4.25 -13.26 5.17
N GLY A 55 4.59 -14.09 4.20
CA GLY A 55 3.63 -14.80 3.36
C GLY A 55 3.70 -14.38 1.88
N LEU A 56 2.71 -14.81 1.11
CA LEU A 56 2.55 -14.48 -0.31
C LEU A 56 1.48 -13.40 -0.44
N PRO A 57 1.84 -12.18 -0.89
CA PRO A 57 0.86 -11.11 -1.04
C PRO A 57 -0.09 -11.37 -2.22
N GLY A 58 -1.38 -11.20 -1.98
CA GLY A 58 -2.39 -11.16 -3.03
C GLY A 58 -2.55 -9.73 -3.54
N ILE A 59 -2.32 -9.50 -4.84
CA ILE A 59 -2.41 -8.18 -5.43
C ILE A 59 -3.64 -8.13 -6.34
N TYR A 60 -4.59 -7.28 -5.97
CA TYR A 60 -5.77 -7.07 -6.78
C TYR A 60 -5.46 -6.12 -7.95
N PHE A 61 -5.97 -6.44 -9.14
CA PHE A 61 -5.73 -5.67 -10.37
C PHE A 61 -5.96 -4.16 -10.18
N HIS A 62 -7.11 -3.77 -9.65
CA HIS A 62 -7.42 -2.35 -9.44
C HIS A 62 -6.54 -1.67 -8.40
N SER A 63 -6.01 -2.42 -7.42
CA SER A 63 -5.02 -1.86 -6.48
C SER A 63 -3.68 -1.61 -7.15
N LEU A 64 -3.26 -2.48 -8.09
CA LEU A 64 -2.00 -2.31 -8.84
C LEU A 64 -1.99 -1.00 -9.63
N PHE A 65 -3.14 -0.57 -10.12
CA PHE A 65 -3.30 0.65 -10.91
C PHE A 65 -3.91 1.83 -10.14
N GLY A 66 -4.11 1.72 -8.84
CA GLY A 66 -4.70 2.78 -8.04
C GLY A 66 -6.10 3.19 -8.47
N SER A 67 -6.89 2.24 -9.03
CA SER A 67 -8.22 2.54 -9.54
C SER A 67 -9.12 3.10 -8.44
N ARG A 68 -9.94 4.08 -8.79
CA ARG A 68 -11.03 4.59 -7.95
C ARG A 68 -12.31 3.76 -8.13
N GLY A 69 -13.28 3.96 -7.25
CA GLY A 69 -14.56 3.27 -7.35
C GLY A 69 -15.37 3.70 -8.60
N TRP A 70 -15.88 2.73 -9.34
CA TRP A 70 -16.68 2.95 -10.55
C TRP A 70 -18.17 3.11 -10.22
N ILE A 71 -18.57 4.33 -9.84
CA ILE A 71 -19.95 4.67 -9.44
C ILE A 71 -20.93 4.52 -10.61
N GLU A 72 -20.53 4.91 -11.82
CA GLU A 72 -21.36 4.79 -13.04
C GLU A 72 -21.73 3.32 -13.29
N GLY A 73 -20.82 2.39 -13.09
CA GLY A 73 -21.09 0.96 -13.21
C GLY A 73 -22.10 0.46 -12.20
N VAL A 74 -22.11 1.02 -10.99
CA VAL A 74 -23.15 0.70 -10.00
C VAL A 74 -24.52 1.19 -10.47
N LYS A 75 -24.60 2.42 -11.00
CA LYS A 75 -25.85 2.97 -11.55
C LYS A 75 -26.38 2.13 -12.72
N LEU A 76 -25.48 1.68 -13.61
CA LEU A 76 -25.84 0.86 -14.76
C LEU A 76 -26.32 -0.55 -14.40
N THR A 77 -25.75 -1.17 -13.37
CA THR A 77 -26.02 -2.57 -13.01
C THR A 77 -26.97 -2.75 -11.84
N GLY A 78 -27.19 -1.70 -11.04
CA GLY A 78 -27.93 -1.77 -9.77
C GLY A 78 -27.22 -2.60 -8.69
N ARG A 79 -25.93 -2.96 -8.88
CA ARG A 79 -25.19 -3.84 -7.96
C ARG A 79 -24.04 -3.10 -7.31
N ASN A 80 -24.03 -2.97 -5.99
CA ASN A 80 -22.99 -2.27 -5.24
C ASN A 80 -21.59 -2.81 -5.50
N ARG A 81 -21.41 -4.14 -5.65
CA ARG A 81 -20.10 -4.78 -5.93
C ARG A 81 -19.47 -4.34 -7.24
N THR A 82 -20.25 -3.79 -8.17
CA THR A 82 -19.74 -3.30 -9.46
C THR A 82 -18.77 -2.13 -9.26
N ILE A 83 -18.84 -1.42 -8.14
CA ILE A 83 -17.92 -0.31 -7.81
C ILE A 83 -16.43 -0.72 -7.91
N ASN A 84 -16.11 -2.00 -7.68
CA ASN A 84 -14.74 -2.53 -7.73
C ASN A 84 -14.46 -3.38 -8.98
N ARG A 85 -15.29 -3.30 -10.04
CA ARG A 85 -15.24 -4.20 -11.18
C ARG A 85 -15.30 -3.48 -12.52
N GLU A 86 -14.74 -2.28 -12.57
CA GLU A 86 -14.55 -1.57 -13.83
C GLU A 86 -13.74 -2.45 -14.80
N LYS A 87 -14.17 -2.48 -16.05
CA LYS A 87 -13.40 -3.12 -17.12
C LYS A 87 -12.60 -2.02 -17.82
N CYS A 88 -11.30 -2.01 -17.55
CA CYS A 88 -10.39 -1.07 -18.21
C CYS A 88 -10.22 -1.45 -19.68
N GLN A 89 -10.33 -0.47 -20.57
CA GLN A 89 -9.92 -0.63 -21.96
C GLN A 89 -8.39 -0.54 -22.06
N LEU A 90 -7.78 -1.41 -22.86
CA LEU A 90 -6.31 -1.50 -22.91
C LEU A 90 -5.67 -0.18 -23.38
N ASP A 91 -6.22 0.41 -24.45
CA ASP A 91 -5.66 1.63 -25.02
C ASP A 91 -5.77 2.82 -24.06
N GLU A 92 -6.90 2.93 -23.35
CA GLU A 92 -7.10 3.96 -22.32
C GLU A 92 -6.11 3.78 -21.16
N LEU A 93 -5.95 2.54 -20.68
CA LEU A 93 -5.00 2.23 -19.62
C LEU A 93 -3.56 2.54 -20.04
N GLN A 94 -3.17 2.20 -21.28
CA GLN A 94 -1.84 2.51 -21.79
C GLN A 94 -1.59 4.02 -21.88
N ASN A 95 -2.57 4.78 -22.35
CA ASN A 95 -2.48 6.24 -22.39
C ASN A 95 -2.34 6.86 -20.99
N GLU A 96 -3.14 6.40 -20.01
CA GLU A 96 -3.02 6.84 -18.64
C GLU A 96 -1.66 6.47 -18.00
N LEU A 97 -1.11 5.30 -18.32
CA LEU A 97 0.21 4.89 -17.83
C LEU A 97 1.36 5.66 -18.50
N ALA A 98 1.18 6.16 -19.71
CA ALA A 98 2.14 7.00 -20.40
C ALA A 98 2.17 8.45 -19.88
N ASP A 99 1.10 8.91 -19.24
CA ASP A 99 1.01 10.21 -18.58
C ASP A 99 1.56 10.10 -17.14
N GLU A 100 2.78 10.61 -16.92
CA GLU A 100 3.46 10.57 -15.61
C GLU A 100 2.68 11.32 -14.51
N ASP A 101 1.79 12.23 -14.87
CA ASP A 101 0.97 12.99 -13.91
C ASP A 101 -0.33 12.27 -13.54
N SER A 102 -0.71 11.25 -14.28
CA SER A 102 -1.90 10.46 -13.99
C SER A 102 -1.78 9.71 -12.65
N LEU A 103 -2.92 9.47 -12.01
CA LEU A 103 -3.00 8.62 -10.81
C LEU A 103 -2.46 7.20 -11.08
N ARG A 104 -2.85 6.62 -12.22
CA ARG A 104 -2.49 5.24 -12.57
C ARG A 104 -0.99 5.09 -12.78
N SER A 105 -0.36 6.02 -13.48
CA SER A 105 1.09 6.04 -13.69
C SER A 105 1.86 6.15 -12.37
N LYS A 106 1.48 7.12 -11.53
CA LYS A 106 2.11 7.34 -10.22
C LYS A 106 2.02 6.11 -9.32
N VAL A 107 0.85 5.49 -9.25
CA VAL A 107 0.65 4.28 -8.42
C VAL A 107 1.38 3.08 -9.01
N PHE A 108 1.19 2.79 -10.30
CA PHE A 108 1.78 1.63 -10.95
C PHE A 108 3.32 1.64 -10.92
N THR A 109 3.93 2.79 -11.16
CA THR A 109 5.39 2.96 -11.11
C THR A 109 5.92 2.62 -9.73
N ARG A 110 5.38 3.22 -8.69
CA ARG A 110 5.84 3.01 -7.30
C ARG A 110 5.52 1.61 -6.79
N TYR A 111 4.35 1.08 -7.12
CA TYR A 111 3.98 -0.29 -6.75
C TYR A 111 4.90 -1.31 -7.44
N SER A 112 5.22 -1.09 -8.71
CA SER A 112 6.18 -1.94 -9.45
C SER A 112 7.58 -1.91 -8.83
N GLN A 113 8.03 -0.76 -8.31
CA GLN A 113 9.29 -0.66 -7.57
C GLN A 113 9.27 -1.51 -6.30
N LEU A 114 8.18 -1.45 -5.50
CA LEU A 114 7.99 -2.30 -4.32
C LEU A 114 8.04 -3.79 -4.66
N LEU A 115 7.35 -4.20 -5.72
CA LEU A 115 7.33 -5.60 -6.17
C LEU A 115 8.71 -6.08 -6.62
N LYS A 116 9.44 -5.24 -7.37
CA LYS A 116 10.82 -5.53 -7.79
C LYS A 116 11.76 -5.66 -6.58
N ALA A 117 11.67 -4.73 -5.63
CA ALA A 117 12.48 -4.76 -4.41
C ALA A 117 12.20 -6.04 -3.59
N ARG A 118 10.92 -6.37 -3.39
CA ARG A 118 10.52 -7.60 -2.69
C ARG A 118 11.03 -8.86 -3.39
N SER A 119 10.87 -8.96 -4.71
CA SER A 119 11.22 -10.17 -5.48
C SER A 119 12.73 -10.42 -5.54
N ARG A 120 13.55 -9.38 -5.44
CA ARG A 120 15.02 -9.47 -5.48
C ARG A 120 15.66 -9.82 -4.15
N SER A 121 14.94 -9.67 -3.04
CA SER A 121 15.49 -9.83 -1.70
C SER A 121 15.01 -11.11 -1.03
N GLN A 122 15.95 -11.98 -0.64
CA GLN A 122 15.68 -13.21 0.10
C GLN A 122 15.08 -12.95 1.49
N THR A 123 15.18 -11.74 2.02
CA THR A 123 14.58 -11.37 3.31
C THR A 123 13.04 -11.46 3.28
N PHE A 124 12.43 -11.31 2.10
CA PHE A 124 10.97 -11.41 1.94
C PHE A 124 10.48 -12.81 1.58
N HIS A 125 11.34 -13.81 1.63
CA HIS A 125 10.94 -15.20 1.38
C HIS A 125 9.78 -15.61 2.33
N PRO A 126 8.74 -16.34 1.83
CA PRO A 126 7.56 -16.69 2.63
C PRO A 126 7.85 -17.62 3.82
N HIS A 127 8.94 -18.38 3.78
CA HIS A 127 9.41 -19.23 4.89
C HIS A 127 10.47 -18.55 5.78
N GLY A 128 10.72 -17.27 5.60
CA GLY A 128 11.56 -16.48 6.52
C GLY A 128 10.84 -16.21 7.84
N THR A 129 11.40 -15.30 8.64
CA THR A 129 10.78 -14.86 9.89
C THR A 129 10.47 -13.37 9.85
N GLN A 130 9.59 -12.95 10.74
CA GLN A 130 9.29 -11.53 10.96
C GLN A 130 9.19 -11.20 12.44
N LYS A 131 9.51 -9.95 12.78
CA LYS A 131 9.29 -9.36 14.10
C LYS A 131 8.77 -7.94 13.93
N ILE A 132 7.62 -7.65 14.53
CA ILE A 132 7.14 -6.26 14.65
C ILE A 132 7.97 -5.56 15.71
N LEU A 133 8.39 -4.34 15.41
CA LEU A 133 9.23 -3.51 16.27
C LEU A 133 8.43 -2.31 16.75
N ASP A 134 8.56 -1.99 18.02
CA ASP A 134 7.98 -0.78 18.61
C ASP A 134 9.07 0.31 18.64
N VAL A 135 9.08 1.15 17.62
CA VAL A 135 10.07 2.24 17.47
C VAL A 135 9.45 3.62 17.68
N HIS A 136 8.19 3.80 17.25
CA HIS A 136 7.43 5.03 17.41
C HIS A 136 5.93 4.78 17.14
N PRO A 137 4.98 5.40 17.88
CA PRO A 137 3.54 5.15 17.71
C PRO A 137 2.97 5.39 16.28
N SER A 138 3.61 6.27 15.51
CA SER A 138 3.22 6.59 14.13
C SER A 138 4.02 5.84 13.06
N VAL A 139 4.86 4.86 13.45
CA VAL A 139 5.70 4.11 12.52
C VAL A 139 5.41 2.62 12.64
N PHE A 140 4.89 2.02 11.58
CA PHE A 140 4.84 0.57 11.48
C PHE A 140 6.21 0.05 11.05
N ALA A 141 6.92 -0.60 11.98
CA ALA A 141 8.26 -1.13 11.76
C ALA A 141 8.27 -2.66 11.83
N ILE A 142 8.94 -3.30 10.87
CA ILE A 142 9.05 -4.75 10.81
C ILE A 142 10.46 -5.18 10.40
N ALA A 143 11.04 -6.10 11.16
CA ALA A 143 12.26 -6.80 10.78
C ALA A 143 11.90 -8.10 10.07
N ARG A 144 12.60 -8.38 8.96
CA ARG A 144 12.50 -9.60 8.18
C ARG A 144 13.83 -10.31 8.13
N ILE A 145 13.82 -11.64 8.19
CA ILE A 145 15.03 -12.47 8.12
C ILE A 145 14.77 -13.60 7.12
N SER A 146 15.72 -13.84 6.23
CA SER A 146 15.66 -14.94 5.27
C SER A 146 15.65 -16.31 5.98
N PRO A 147 15.18 -17.41 5.32
CA PRO A 147 15.14 -18.74 5.93
C PRO A 147 16.49 -19.27 6.42
N ASP A 148 17.57 -18.88 5.75
CA ASP A 148 18.93 -19.26 6.12
C ASP A 148 19.57 -18.33 7.17
N GLY A 149 18.86 -17.29 7.59
CA GLY A 149 19.32 -16.31 8.60
C GLY A 149 20.37 -15.31 8.11
N LYS A 150 20.83 -15.40 6.86
CA LYS A 150 21.95 -14.60 6.35
C LYS A 150 21.59 -13.21 5.88
N SER A 151 20.34 -13.01 5.47
CA SER A 151 19.86 -11.71 4.99
C SER A 151 18.81 -11.16 5.97
N ARG A 152 18.95 -9.88 6.31
CA ARG A 152 18.05 -9.17 7.23
C ARG A 152 17.60 -7.87 6.60
N ALA A 153 16.34 -7.52 6.80
CA ALA A 153 15.82 -6.22 6.41
C ALA A 153 15.05 -5.57 7.56
N LEU A 154 15.16 -4.25 7.62
CA LEU A 154 14.34 -3.36 8.44
C LEU A 154 13.44 -2.56 7.50
N CYS A 155 12.14 -2.71 7.64
CA CYS A 155 11.14 -1.98 6.87
C CYS A 155 10.42 -1.01 7.79
N LEU A 156 10.47 0.27 7.47
CA LEU A 156 9.87 1.36 8.22
C LEU A 156 8.79 2.03 7.37
N HIS A 157 7.63 2.30 7.96
CA HIS A 157 6.49 2.92 7.30
C HIS A 157 5.90 3.98 8.20
N ASN A 158 6.04 5.25 7.85
CA ASN A 158 5.31 6.32 8.52
C ASN A 158 3.82 6.20 8.16
N VAL A 159 2.97 5.94 9.15
CA VAL A 159 1.51 5.81 8.96
C VAL A 159 0.75 7.08 9.31
N SER A 160 1.44 8.20 9.36
CA SER A 160 0.87 9.51 9.72
C SER A 160 1.12 10.57 8.64
N ALA A 161 0.34 11.64 8.70
CA ALA A 161 0.49 12.82 7.87
C ALA A 161 1.52 13.84 8.42
N LYS A 162 2.43 13.38 9.29
CA LYS A 162 3.46 14.23 9.91
C LYS A 162 4.83 13.63 9.66
N GLU A 163 5.84 14.49 9.60
CA GLU A 163 7.23 14.08 9.67
C GLU A 163 7.53 13.47 11.04
N ILE A 164 8.25 12.36 11.07
CA ILE A 164 8.57 11.61 12.30
C ILE A 164 10.07 11.33 12.34
N THR A 165 10.72 11.73 13.43
CA THR A 165 12.13 11.44 13.71
C THR A 165 12.27 10.51 14.91
N PHE A 166 13.04 9.43 14.77
CA PHE A 166 13.25 8.45 15.85
C PHE A 166 14.58 7.70 15.68
N ALA A 167 15.05 7.07 16.76
CA ALA A 167 16.23 6.19 16.73
C ALA A 167 15.84 4.79 16.26
N THR A 168 16.63 4.19 15.38
CA THR A 168 16.36 2.83 14.85
C THR A 168 17.02 1.72 15.66
N GLY A 169 18.02 2.03 16.46
CA GLY A 169 18.87 1.06 17.17
C GLY A 169 19.93 0.39 16.26
N HIS A 170 20.15 0.93 15.05
CA HIS A 170 21.18 0.49 14.11
C HIS A 170 21.98 1.69 13.61
N ASP A 171 23.29 1.53 13.37
CA ASP A 171 24.15 2.63 12.94
C ASP A 171 24.03 2.89 11.44
N SER A 172 23.98 1.82 10.64
CA SER A 172 23.98 1.91 9.19
C SER A 172 23.21 0.78 8.53
N ALA A 173 22.79 1.00 7.29
CA ALA A 173 22.12 0.01 6.44
C ALA A 173 22.25 0.40 4.97
N THR A 174 21.79 -0.47 4.07
CA THR A 174 21.69 -0.20 2.64
C THR A 174 20.23 -0.12 2.23
N ASP A 175 19.81 0.97 1.59
CA ASP A 175 18.47 1.11 1.02
C ASP A 175 18.21 0.05 -0.05
N ILE A 176 17.10 -0.70 0.06
CA ILE A 176 16.79 -1.80 -0.86
C ILE A 176 16.35 -1.30 -2.24
N PHE A 177 15.84 -0.07 -2.34
CA PHE A 177 15.38 0.51 -3.62
C PHE A 177 16.50 1.11 -4.44
N THR A 178 17.48 1.75 -3.77
CA THR A 178 18.52 2.55 -4.42
C THR A 178 19.91 1.93 -4.30
N ASP A 179 20.10 0.91 -3.46
CA ASP A 179 21.39 0.33 -3.05
C ASP A 179 22.36 1.35 -2.42
N GLN A 180 21.86 2.51 -1.98
CA GLN A 180 22.67 3.52 -1.29
C GLN A 180 22.92 3.12 0.17
N PHE A 181 24.14 3.38 0.64
CA PHE A 181 24.52 3.24 2.04
C PHE A 181 23.96 4.43 2.85
N LEU A 182 23.32 4.14 3.96
CA LEU A 182 22.67 5.12 4.83
C LEU A 182 23.19 5.01 6.26
N GLN A 183 23.39 6.15 6.91
CA GLN A 183 23.49 6.25 8.36
C GLN A 183 22.09 6.31 8.94
N ILE A 184 21.74 5.37 9.85
CA ILE A 184 20.37 5.18 10.31
C ILE A 184 20.21 5.13 11.82
N SER A 185 21.23 5.57 12.58
CA SER A 185 21.09 5.68 14.05
C SER A 185 19.87 6.52 14.44
N THR A 186 19.62 7.59 13.67
CA THR A 186 18.40 8.38 13.71
C THR A 186 17.88 8.53 12.29
N VAL A 187 16.58 8.31 12.09
CA VAL A 187 15.90 8.41 10.79
C VAL A 187 14.76 9.41 10.90
N THR A 188 14.64 10.27 9.90
CA THR A 188 13.46 11.11 9.70
C THR A 188 12.67 10.58 8.52
N LEU A 189 11.38 10.35 8.71
CA LEU A 189 10.44 9.90 7.67
C LEU A 189 9.40 10.99 7.41
N GLU A 190 9.32 11.44 6.17
CA GLU A 190 8.27 12.31 5.68
C GLU A 190 6.87 11.67 5.85
N PRO A 191 5.76 12.44 5.72
CA PRO A 191 4.42 11.91 5.76
C PRO A 191 4.24 10.71 4.80
N TYR A 192 3.79 9.57 5.33
CA TYR A 192 3.58 8.32 4.60
C TYR A 192 4.83 7.79 3.86
N GLN A 193 6.02 8.26 4.19
CA GLN A 193 7.26 7.74 3.62
C GLN A 193 7.50 6.30 4.09
N ILE A 194 8.04 5.51 3.17
CA ILE A 194 8.50 4.15 3.40
C ILE A 194 10.01 4.08 3.22
N LEU A 195 10.66 3.25 4.02
CA LEU A 195 12.09 2.99 3.93
C LEU A 195 12.36 1.52 4.21
N TRP A 196 12.84 0.78 3.21
CA TRP A 196 13.25 -0.61 3.35
C TRP A 196 14.76 -0.72 3.24
N MET A 197 15.38 -1.30 4.24
CA MET A 197 16.83 -1.33 4.39
C MET A 197 17.32 -2.75 4.62
N ARG A 198 18.43 -3.09 4.00
CA ARG A 198 19.21 -4.30 4.29
C ARG A 198 20.22 -3.98 5.38
N LEU A 199 20.20 -4.79 6.45
CA LEU A 199 21.12 -4.71 7.60
C LEU A 199 22.34 -5.60 7.38
#